data_0f93f8109a96ac5e8135b293029c7ba8
#
_entry.id   0f93f8109a96ac5e8135b293029c7ba8
#
_cell.length_a   1.000
_cell.length_b   1.000
_cell.length_c   1.000
_cell.angle_alpha   90.00
_cell.angle_beta   90.00
_cell.angle_gamma   90.00
#
_symmetry.space_group_name_H-M   'P 1'
#
loop_
_entity.id
_entity.type
_entity.pdbx_description
1 polymer ?
#
loop_
_entity_poly.entity_id
_entity_poly.type
_entity_poly.pdbx_seq_one_letter_code
_entity_poly.pdbx_strand_id
1 'polypeptide(L)'
;MRDKKKLSKDSFNLQARTYDIDKNGAHARTLYPHIIDKLSDISFDNVLDVGCGTGEILNTIKNIYPAVSLYGIDISEEMLKKSKEKLLNTAELSLGDAEHLPYEDGKFDLLMCTDSFHHYPNPQKAMEEFHRVLKTDGHILLADFWKPFPVRQLMNIFIPFSKDGDVKVYSKKEIIRFLSYSGFQNIEYQKVNNSSYLVIAKKQ
;
A
#
# COMPACT_ATOMS: atom_id res chain seq x y z
N MET A 1 -3.52 -18.01 -17.79
CA MET A 1 -3.95 -16.84 -16.98
C MET A 1 -2.92 -15.75 -17.19
N ARG A 2 -3.29 -14.48 -17.38
CA ARG A 2 -2.31 -13.39 -17.56
C ARG A 2 -1.53 -13.21 -16.24
N ASP A 3 -0.22 -13.00 -16.33
CA ASP A 3 0.61 -12.68 -15.17
C ASP A 3 0.29 -11.25 -14.69
N LYS A 4 -0.50 -11.15 -13.62
CA LYS A 4 -0.97 -9.88 -13.08
C LYS A 4 0.17 -9.03 -12.51
N LYS A 5 1.19 -9.66 -11.90
CA LYS A 5 2.36 -8.94 -11.38
C LYS A 5 3.14 -8.28 -12.51
N LYS A 6 3.35 -9.02 -13.61
CA LYS A 6 4.01 -8.46 -14.79
C LYS A 6 3.20 -7.31 -15.39
N LEU A 7 1.87 -7.45 -15.50
CA LEU A 7 1.00 -6.38 -16.01
C LEU A 7 1.08 -5.12 -15.13
N SER A 8 1.01 -5.26 -13.81
CA SER A 8 1.18 -4.14 -12.87
C SER A 8 2.54 -3.48 -13.05
N LYS A 9 3.63 -4.26 -13.03
CA LYS A 9 4.98 -3.75 -13.23
C LYS A 9 5.12 -2.96 -14.53
N ASP A 10 4.68 -3.54 -15.64
CA ASP A 10 4.79 -2.91 -16.97
C ASP A 10 3.95 -1.61 -17.03
N SER A 11 2.73 -1.62 -16.46
CA SER A 11 1.85 -0.46 -16.40
C SER A 11 2.46 0.67 -15.57
N PHE A 12 2.92 0.38 -14.35
CA PHE A 12 3.54 1.38 -13.47
C PHE A 12 4.86 1.91 -14.00
N ASN A 13 5.67 1.07 -14.67
CA ASN A 13 6.87 1.55 -15.37
C ASN A 13 6.53 2.62 -16.42
N LEU A 14 5.45 2.45 -17.18
CA LEU A 14 5.00 3.43 -18.18
C LEU A 14 4.46 4.71 -17.54
N GLN A 15 3.79 4.61 -16.39
CA GLN A 15 3.13 5.72 -15.71
C GLN A 15 4.09 6.56 -14.84
N ALA A 16 5.22 6.00 -14.39
CA ALA A 16 6.10 6.59 -13.38
C ALA A 16 6.48 8.04 -13.65
N ARG A 17 6.67 8.42 -14.93
CA ARG A 17 7.12 9.77 -15.31
C ARG A 17 6.11 10.86 -14.96
N THR A 18 4.83 10.57 -15.04
CA THR A 18 3.74 11.56 -14.88
C THR A 18 2.82 11.26 -13.71
N TYR A 19 3.06 10.16 -12.99
CA TYR A 19 2.18 9.62 -11.95
C TYR A 19 1.78 10.65 -10.89
N ASP A 20 2.70 11.48 -10.46
CA ASP A 20 2.47 12.49 -9.41
C ASP A 20 1.55 13.63 -9.85
N ILE A 21 1.36 13.83 -11.15
CA ILE A 21 0.63 14.98 -11.69
C ILE A 21 -0.57 14.60 -12.55
N ASP A 22 -0.63 13.38 -13.05
CA ASP A 22 -1.69 12.93 -13.95
C ASP A 22 -2.88 12.25 -13.20
N LYS A 23 -3.83 11.73 -13.99
CA LYS A 23 -5.02 11.05 -13.46
C LYS A 23 -4.72 9.69 -12.81
N ASN A 24 -3.60 9.04 -13.19
CA ASN A 24 -3.27 7.69 -12.73
C ASN A 24 -2.92 7.68 -11.24
N GLY A 25 -2.15 8.66 -10.77
CA GLY A 25 -1.86 8.84 -9.35
C GLY A 25 -2.91 9.67 -8.58
N ALA A 26 -3.97 10.13 -9.25
CA ALA A 26 -4.94 11.03 -8.63
C ALA A 26 -5.67 10.40 -7.44
N HIS A 27 -5.98 9.09 -7.51
CA HIS A 27 -6.66 8.41 -6.41
C HIS A 27 -5.75 8.30 -5.17
N ALA A 28 -4.52 7.87 -5.32
CA ALA A 28 -3.55 7.80 -4.21
C ALA A 28 -3.40 9.16 -3.50
N ARG A 29 -3.28 10.25 -4.27
CA ARG A 29 -3.18 11.61 -3.70
C ARG A 29 -4.36 12.01 -2.82
N THR A 30 -5.58 11.50 -3.10
CA THR A 30 -6.75 11.76 -2.24
C THR A 30 -6.67 11.08 -0.88
N LEU A 31 -5.85 10.03 -0.76
CA LEU A 31 -5.68 9.26 0.48
C LEU A 31 -4.65 9.88 1.44
N TYR A 32 -3.64 10.58 0.92
CA TYR A 32 -2.52 11.08 1.71
C TYR A 32 -2.92 11.94 2.93
N PRO A 33 -3.83 12.92 2.82
CA PRO A 33 -4.26 13.69 3.99
C PRO A 33 -4.85 12.83 5.10
N HIS A 34 -5.65 11.82 4.74
CA HIS A 34 -6.28 10.90 5.70
C HIS A 34 -5.27 9.97 6.37
N ILE A 35 -4.25 9.56 5.62
CA ILE A 35 -3.15 8.75 6.14
C ILE A 35 -2.36 9.57 7.15
N ILE A 36 -1.94 10.78 6.78
CA ILE A 36 -1.14 11.65 7.66
C ILE A 36 -1.90 12.01 8.94
N ASP A 37 -3.20 12.28 8.86
CA ASP A 37 -4.06 12.52 10.03
C ASP A 37 -4.00 11.31 10.99
N LYS A 38 -4.12 10.08 10.47
CA LYS A 38 -4.05 8.86 11.28
C LYS A 38 -2.68 8.57 11.88
N LEU A 39 -1.60 8.99 11.22
CA LEU A 39 -0.23 8.80 11.75
C LEU A 39 0.02 9.61 13.03
N SER A 40 -0.70 10.69 13.26
CA SER A 40 -0.57 11.50 14.48
C SER A 40 -0.94 10.73 15.77
N ASP A 41 -1.75 9.67 15.63
CA ASP A 41 -2.23 8.84 16.73
C ASP A 41 -1.31 7.63 17.02
N ILE A 42 -0.24 7.44 16.22
CA ILE A 42 0.63 6.26 16.27
C ILE A 42 2.06 6.70 16.55
N SER A 43 2.73 6.02 17.47
CA SER A 43 4.18 6.16 17.65
C SER A 43 4.93 5.15 16.78
N PHE A 44 5.93 5.60 16.02
CA PHE A 44 6.73 4.74 15.15
C PHE A 44 8.12 5.36 14.91
N ASP A 45 9.14 4.51 14.81
CA ASP A 45 10.51 4.89 14.47
C ASP A 45 10.92 4.33 13.10
N ASN A 46 10.38 3.16 12.72
CA ASN A 46 10.67 2.51 11.45
C ASN A 46 9.37 2.28 10.67
N VAL A 47 9.23 2.89 9.50
CA VAL A 47 8.05 2.74 8.66
C VAL A 47 8.41 2.10 7.32
N LEU A 48 7.62 1.11 6.90
CA LEU A 48 7.68 0.50 5.57
C LEU A 48 6.45 0.89 4.76
N ASP A 49 6.67 1.41 3.56
CA ASP A 49 5.62 1.62 2.55
C ASP A 49 5.72 0.53 1.47
N VAL A 50 4.67 -0.31 1.36
CA VAL A 50 4.61 -1.41 0.40
C VAL A 50 3.77 -1.02 -0.81
N GLY A 51 4.39 -1.03 -1.99
CA GLY A 51 3.88 -0.37 -3.19
C GLY A 51 4.12 1.13 -3.11
N CYS A 52 5.34 1.54 -2.73
CA CYS A 52 5.66 2.93 -2.41
C CYS A 52 5.65 3.88 -3.63
N GLY A 53 5.56 3.34 -4.85
CA GLY A 53 5.49 4.11 -6.09
C GLY A 53 6.62 5.12 -6.21
N THR A 54 6.24 6.37 -6.49
CA THR A 54 7.18 7.49 -6.62
C THR A 54 7.69 8.06 -5.28
N GLY A 55 7.31 7.45 -4.15
CA GLY A 55 7.75 7.85 -2.81
C GLY A 55 7.09 9.10 -2.25
N GLU A 56 5.94 9.53 -2.77
CA GLU A 56 5.28 10.78 -2.37
C GLU A 56 4.87 10.79 -0.91
N ILE A 57 4.24 9.69 -0.43
CA ILE A 57 3.82 9.61 0.97
C ILE A 57 5.04 9.52 1.90
N LEU A 58 6.10 8.79 1.52
CA LEU A 58 7.34 8.72 2.29
C LEU A 58 8.03 10.10 2.39
N ASN A 59 8.03 10.87 1.30
CA ASN A 59 8.55 12.23 1.31
C ASN A 59 7.74 13.17 2.23
N THR A 60 6.42 13.00 2.25
CA THR A 60 5.56 13.74 3.18
C THR A 60 5.86 13.38 4.64
N ILE A 61 5.99 12.07 4.94
CA ILE A 61 6.34 11.59 6.28
C ILE A 61 7.70 12.12 6.71
N LYS A 62 8.72 12.07 5.86
CA LYS A 62 10.05 12.63 6.15
C LYS A 62 10.00 14.08 6.62
N ASN A 63 9.18 14.90 5.97
CA ASN A 63 9.07 16.31 6.29
C ASN A 63 8.38 16.57 7.64
N ILE A 64 7.43 15.70 8.03
CA ILE A 64 6.68 15.82 9.28
C ILE A 64 7.41 15.14 10.44
N TYR A 65 8.05 14.00 10.18
CA TYR A 65 8.73 13.15 11.17
C TYR A 65 10.19 12.91 10.76
N PRO A 66 11.07 13.92 10.84
CA PRO A 66 12.44 13.85 10.29
C PRO A 66 13.35 12.81 10.96
N ALA A 67 13.01 12.35 12.16
CA ALA A 67 13.77 11.33 12.89
C ALA A 67 13.43 9.88 12.53
N VAL A 68 12.36 9.66 11.76
CA VAL A 68 11.86 8.32 11.41
C VAL A 68 12.70 7.70 10.30
N SER A 69 13.03 6.42 10.44
CA SER A 69 13.68 5.61 9.41
C SER A 69 12.65 5.17 8.37
N LEU A 70 12.86 5.54 7.10
CA LEU A 70 11.94 5.31 6.02
C LEU A 70 12.40 4.14 5.13
N TYR A 71 11.49 3.23 4.85
CA TYR A 71 11.69 2.11 3.96
C TYR A 71 10.56 2.06 2.92
N GLY A 72 10.91 1.73 1.69
CA GLY A 72 9.94 1.56 0.62
C GLY A 72 10.25 0.36 -0.25
N ILE A 73 9.22 -0.33 -0.71
CA ILE A 73 9.35 -1.43 -1.66
C ILE A 73 8.32 -1.27 -2.77
N ASP A 74 8.75 -1.48 -4.01
CA ASP A 74 7.87 -1.45 -5.18
C ASP A 74 8.32 -2.49 -6.21
N ILE A 75 7.37 -2.97 -7.04
CA ILE A 75 7.65 -3.92 -8.12
C ILE A 75 8.18 -3.23 -9.39
N SER A 76 7.98 -1.93 -9.53
CA SER A 76 8.34 -1.10 -10.68
C SER A 76 9.69 -0.42 -10.48
N GLU A 77 10.65 -0.71 -11.36
CA GLU A 77 11.96 -0.06 -11.35
C GLU A 77 11.86 1.44 -11.61
N GLU A 78 10.97 1.86 -12.52
CA GLU A 78 10.82 3.26 -12.88
C GLU A 78 10.14 4.07 -11.77
N MET A 79 9.20 3.47 -11.02
CA MET A 79 8.64 4.09 -9.81
C MET A 79 9.74 4.32 -8.76
N LEU A 80 10.54 3.28 -8.47
CA LEU A 80 11.65 3.38 -7.52
C LEU A 80 12.71 4.39 -7.94
N LYS A 81 12.97 4.52 -9.24
CA LYS A 81 13.88 5.57 -9.74
C LYS A 81 13.36 6.95 -9.40
N LYS A 82 12.05 7.21 -9.58
CA LYS A 82 11.42 8.47 -9.17
C LYS A 82 11.45 8.67 -7.66
N SER A 83 11.20 7.63 -6.90
CA SER A 83 11.30 7.66 -5.44
C SER A 83 12.72 8.01 -4.96
N LYS A 84 13.76 7.43 -5.56
CA LYS A 84 15.17 7.76 -5.26
C LYS A 84 15.51 9.22 -5.58
N GLU A 85 15.07 9.73 -6.74
CA GLU A 85 15.22 11.12 -7.12
C GLU A 85 14.57 12.07 -6.09
N LYS A 86 13.39 11.71 -5.56
CA LYS A 86 12.62 12.53 -4.62
C LYS A 86 13.16 12.48 -3.20
N LEU A 87 13.53 11.29 -2.71
CA LEU A 87 13.92 11.06 -1.31
C LEU A 87 15.42 11.29 -1.04
N LEU A 88 16.26 11.47 -2.07
CA LEU A 88 17.67 11.88 -1.94
C LEU A 88 18.44 11.07 -0.87
N ASN A 89 18.35 9.74 -0.90
CA ASN A 89 18.99 8.81 0.05
C ASN A 89 18.50 8.91 1.52
N THR A 90 17.35 9.50 1.76
CA THR A 90 16.75 9.57 3.11
C THR A 90 15.79 8.42 3.41
N ALA A 91 15.66 7.47 2.48
CA ALA A 91 14.90 6.25 2.64
C ALA A 91 15.66 5.07 2.02
N GLU A 92 15.51 3.90 2.61
CA GLU A 92 15.98 2.63 2.03
C GLU A 92 14.91 2.10 1.06
N LEU A 93 15.24 2.03 -0.23
CA LEU A 93 14.30 1.65 -1.29
C LEU A 93 14.73 0.34 -1.95
N SER A 94 13.82 -0.62 -2.00
CA SER A 94 14.04 -1.97 -2.52
C SER A 94 13.12 -2.29 -3.69
N LEU A 95 13.65 -2.92 -4.73
CA LEU A 95 12.83 -3.56 -5.76
C LEU A 95 12.34 -4.91 -5.23
N GLY A 96 11.04 -5.15 -5.24
CA GLY A 96 10.52 -6.40 -4.70
C GLY A 96 9.01 -6.58 -4.81
N ASP A 97 8.55 -7.67 -4.23
CA ASP A 97 7.19 -8.17 -4.30
C ASP A 97 6.57 -8.17 -2.88
N ALA A 98 5.39 -7.58 -2.74
CA ALA A 98 4.63 -7.54 -1.50
C ALA A 98 4.33 -8.94 -0.89
N GLU A 99 4.29 -9.97 -1.73
CA GLU A 99 4.07 -11.36 -1.31
C GLU A 99 5.35 -12.07 -0.80
N HIS A 100 6.52 -11.38 -0.88
CA HIS A 100 7.84 -11.88 -0.43
C HIS A 100 8.73 -10.70 -0.05
N LEU A 101 8.50 -10.14 1.12
CA LEU A 101 9.25 -8.97 1.60
C LEU A 101 10.68 -9.36 2.01
N PRO A 102 11.72 -8.66 1.49
CA PRO A 102 13.13 -8.97 1.78
C PRO A 102 13.58 -8.39 3.12
N TYR A 103 12.74 -8.44 4.13
CA TYR A 103 13.01 -7.91 5.45
C TYR A 103 12.86 -8.98 6.53
N GLU A 104 13.59 -8.80 7.63
CA GLU A 104 13.52 -9.66 8.80
C GLU A 104 12.18 -9.54 9.52
N ASP A 105 11.83 -10.57 10.30
CA ASP A 105 10.65 -10.58 11.16
C ASP A 105 10.74 -9.46 12.20
N GLY A 106 9.65 -8.75 12.43
CA GLY A 106 9.57 -7.78 13.50
C GLY A 106 10.48 -6.54 13.34
N LYS A 107 10.74 -6.11 12.11
CA LYS A 107 11.61 -4.95 11.84
C LYS A 107 10.86 -3.61 12.00
N PHE A 108 9.58 -3.52 11.64
CA PHE A 108 8.87 -2.26 11.48
C PHE A 108 7.85 -1.99 12.59
N ASP A 109 7.72 -0.73 12.98
CA ASP A 109 6.70 -0.25 13.92
C ASP A 109 5.40 0.05 13.17
N LEU A 110 5.53 0.51 11.92
CA LEU A 110 4.42 0.85 11.04
C LEU A 110 4.66 0.27 9.64
N LEU A 111 3.65 -0.37 9.08
CA LEU A 111 3.59 -0.74 7.67
C LEU A 111 2.40 -0.03 7.02
N MET A 112 2.66 0.62 5.90
CA MET A 112 1.64 1.24 5.06
C MET A 112 1.52 0.49 3.73
N CYS A 113 0.30 0.45 3.18
CA CYS A 113 0.05 0.03 1.81
C CYS A 113 -1.07 0.92 1.26
N THR A 114 -0.71 1.81 0.33
CA THR A 114 -1.60 2.85 -0.18
C THR A 114 -1.87 2.65 -1.66
N ASP A 115 -3.15 2.47 -2.02
CA ASP A 115 -3.64 2.34 -3.41
C ASP A 115 -2.87 1.27 -4.22
N SER A 116 -2.54 0.15 -3.56
CA SER A 116 -1.68 -0.90 -4.11
C SER A 116 -2.22 -2.31 -3.86
N PHE A 117 -2.94 -2.55 -2.75
CA PHE A 117 -3.36 -3.89 -2.33
C PHE A 117 -4.28 -4.59 -3.34
N HIS A 118 -5.06 -3.83 -4.10
CA HIS A 118 -5.95 -4.34 -5.15
C HIS A 118 -5.21 -4.93 -6.37
N HIS A 119 -3.89 -4.75 -6.46
CA HIS A 119 -3.03 -5.34 -7.49
C HIS A 119 -2.41 -6.69 -7.10
N TYR A 120 -2.53 -7.14 -5.85
CA TYR A 120 -1.81 -8.34 -5.39
C TYR A 120 -2.58 -9.63 -5.73
N PRO A 121 -2.00 -10.54 -6.54
CA PRO A 121 -2.64 -11.81 -6.91
C PRO A 121 -2.93 -12.72 -5.72
N ASN A 122 -2.07 -12.73 -4.70
CA ASN A 122 -2.24 -13.49 -3.46
C ASN A 122 -2.33 -12.55 -2.25
N PRO A 123 -3.46 -11.86 -2.06
CA PRO A 123 -3.60 -10.83 -1.03
C PRO A 123 -3.44 -11.39 0.40
N GLN A 124 -3.81 -12.66 0.63
CA GLN A 124 -3.60 -13.30 1.92
C GLN A 124 -2.10 -13.47 2.22
N LYS A 125 -1.31 -13.87 1.22
CA LYS A 125 0.13 -14.03 1.37
C LYS A 125 0.83 -12.69 1.62
N ALA A 126 0.42 -11.64 0.91
CA ALA A 126 0.92 -10.29 1.17
C ALA A 126 0.59 -9.85 2.61
N MET A 127 -0.62 -10.12 3.09
CA MET A 127 -1.04 -9.77 4.44
C MET A 127 -0.26 -10.56 5.52
N GLU A 128 0.10 -11.82 5.25
CA GLU A 128 0.96 -12.64 6.12
C GLU A 128 2.38 -12.06 6.19
N GLU A 129 2.95 -11.63 5.06
CA GLU A 129 4.24 -10.94 5.02
C GLU A 129 4.21 -9.61 5.77
N PHE A 130 3.13 -8.84 5.62
CA PHE A 130 2.93 -7.59 6.37
C PHE A 130 2.93 -7.83 7.88
N HIS A 131 2.21 -8.88 8.31
CA HIS A 131 2.23 -9.28 9.71
C HIS A 131 3.61 -9.75 10.17
N ARG A 132 4.31 -10.53 9.35
CA ARG A 132 5.64 -11.07 9.69
C ARG A 132 6.64 -9.96 9.97
N VAL A 133 6.75 -8.96 9.10
CA VAL A 133 7.78 -7.91 9.20
C VAL A 133 7.45 -6.83 10.23
N LEU A 134 6.21 -6.74 10.71
CA LEU A 134 5.84 -5.85 11.81
C LEU A 134 6.33 -6.38 13.16
N LYS A 135 6.77 -5.49 14.03
CA LYS A 135 7.01 -5.78 15.45
C LYS A 135 5.71 -6.17 16.15
N THR A 136 5.82 -6.88 17.29
CA THR A 136 4.71 -6.95 18.26
C THR A 136 4.29 -5.53 18.64
N ASP A 137 3.00 -5.30 18.75
CA ASP A 137 2.39 -3.98 18.91
C ASP A 137 2.52 -3.02 17.72
N GLY A 138 3.16 -3.43 16.62
CA GLY A 138 3.26 -2.66 15.39
C GLY A 138 1.91 -2.53 14.66
N HIS A 139 1.78 -1.48 13.86
CA HIS A 139 0.54 -1.14 13.17
C HIS A 139 0.64 -1.36 11.66
N ILE A 140 -0.45 -1.83 11.08
CA ILE A 140 -0.68 -1.74 9.63
C ILE A 140 -1.69 -0.64 9.35
N LEU A 141 -1.40 0.18 8.32
CA LEU A 141 -2.31 1.14 7.74
C LEU A 141 -2.50 0.79 6.27
N LEU A 142 -3.70 0.36 5.91
CA LEU A 142 -4.08 0.02 4.53
C LEU A 142 -5.12 1.03 4.05
N ALA A 143 -4.83 1.75 2.97
CA ALA A 143 -5.74 2.68 2.33
C ALA A 143 -5.87 2.33 0.86
N ASP A 144 -7.10 2.11 0.37
CA ASP A 144 -7.28 1.62 -0.99
C ASP A 144 -8.65 1.99 -1.58
N PHE A 145 -8.81 1.65 -2.85
CA PHE A 145 -10.01 1.90 -3.62
C PHE A 145 -11.19 1.06 -3.15
N TRP A 146 -12.37 1.67 -3.11
CA TRP A 146 -13.61 1.03 -2.70
C TRP A 146 -14.81 1.48 -3.54
N LYS A 147 -15.72 0.56 -3.80
CA LYS A 147 -17.04 0.87 -4.39
C LYS A 147 -18.14 0.08 -3.69
N PRO A 148 -19.38 0.64 -3.62
CA PRO A 148 -20.53 -0.06 -3.05
C PRO A 148 -21.02 -1.19 -3.96
N PHE A 149 -21.82 -2.09 -3.37
CA PHE A 149 -22.66 -3.01 -4.13
C PHE A 149 -23.78 -2.20 -4.86
N PRO A 150 -24.12 -2.50 -6.12
CA PRO A 150 -23.57 -3.58 -6.98
C PRO A 150 -22.39 -3.15 -7.86
N VAL A 151 -21.97 -1.87 -7.81
CA VAL A 151 -20.92 -1.30 -8.69
C VAL A 151 -19.62 -2.10 -8.58
N ARG A 152 -19.21 -2.44 -7.36
CA ARG A 152 -17.99 -3.24 -7.12
C ARG A 152 -18.05 -4.60 -7.82
N GLN A 153 -19.19 -5.30 -7.76
CA GLN A 153 -19.33 -6.61 -8.41
C GLN A 153 -19.22 -6.48 -9.94
N LEU A 154 -19.86 -5.45 -10.49
CA LEU A 154 -19.77 -5.20 -11.92
C LEU A 154 -18.32 -4.90 -12.34
N MET A 155 -17.61 -4.05 -11.59
CA MET A 155 -16.19 -3.78 -11.83
C MET A 155 -15.35 -5.07 -11.77
N ASN A 156 -15.55 -5.90 -10.76
CA ASN A 156 -14.80 -7.15 -10.58
C ASN A 156 -15.01 -8.17 -11.71
N ILE A 157 -16.11 -8.08 -12.47
CA ILE A 157 -16.31 -8.90 -13.69
C ILE A 157 -15.37 -8.44 -14.81
N PHE A 158 -15.07 -7.14 -14.91
CA PHE A 158 -14.25 -6.57 -15.99
C PHE A 158 -12.77 -6.47 -15.63
N ILE A 159 -12.40 -6.41 -14.36
CA ILE A 159 -11.01 -6.32 -13.87
C ILE A 159 -10.07 -7.41 -14.45
N PRO A 160 -10.48 -8.69 -14.66
CA PRO A 160 -9.60 -9.67 -15.28
C PRO A 160 -9.11 -9.29 -16.69
N PHE A 161 -9.81 -8.38 -17.36
CA PHE A 161 -9.47 -7.89 -18.70
C PHE A 161 -8.65 -6.59 -18.67
N SER A 162 -8.50 -5.96 -17.49
CA SER A 162 -7.67 -4.76 -17.30
C SER A 162 -6.23 -5.02 -17.74
N LYS A 163 -5.60 -4.00 -18.32
CA LYS A 163 -4.18 -4.00 -18.68
C LYS A 163 -3.29 -3.48 -17.54
N ASP A 164 -3.89 -2.91 -16.49
CA ASP A 164 -3.18 -2.25 -15.39
C ASP A 164 -2.77 -3.21 -14.26
N GLY A 165 -3.07 -4.51 -14.45
CA GLY A 165 -2.70 -5.53 -13.48
C GLY A 165 -3.61 -5.64 -12.26
N ASP A 166 -4.70 -4.86 -12.22
CA ASP A 166 -5.70 -4.98 -11.15
C ASP A 166 -6.17 -6.42 -10.98
N VAL A 167 -6.36 -6.82 -9.74
CA VAL A 167 -6.84 -8.16 -9.39
C VAL A 167 -8.29 -8.08 -8.93
N LYS A 168 -8.58 -7.20 -7.97
CA LYS A 168 -9.93 -7.14 -7.40
C LYS A 168 -10.15 -5.89 -6.54
N VAL A 169 -11.33 -5.30 -6.61
CA VAL A 169 -11.81 -4.32 -5.61
C VAL A 169 -12.45 -5.09 -4.45
N TYR A 170 -11.85 -4.99 -3.27
CA TYR A 170 -12.28 -5.73 -2.09
C TYR A 170 -13.42 -5.05 -1.32
N SER A 171 -14.25 -5.84 -0.66
CA SER A 171 -15.25 -5.38 0.29
C SER A 171 -14.63 -5.18 1.67
N LYS A 172 -15.30 -4.39 2.54
CA LYS A 172 -14.95 -4.29 3.96
C LYS A 172 -14.79 -5.67 4.62
N LYS A 173 -15.73 -6.59 4.36
CA LYS A 173 -15.73 -7.95 4.94
C LYS A 173 -14.49 -8.76 4.51
N GLU A 174 -14.06 -8.62 3.25
CA GLU A 174 -12.88 -9.31 2.75
C GLU A 174 -11.60 -8.75 3.37
N ILE A 175 -11.46 -7.43 3.45
CA ILE A 175 -10.29 -6.78 4.07
C ILE A 175 -10.18 -7.18 5.55
N ILE A 176 -11.27 -7.08 6.32
CA ILE A 176 -11.28 -7.52 7.73
C ILE A 176 -10.91 -9.00 7.85
N ARG A 177 -11.38 -9.85 6.93
CA ARG A 177 -11.05 -11.27 6.93
C ARG A 177 -9.56 -11.51 6.70
N PHE A 178 -8.93 -10.84 5.72
CA PHE A 178 -7.50 -10.98 5.47
C PHE A 178 -6.68 -10.56 6.69
N LEU A 179 -7.00 -9.42 7.28
CA LEU A 179 -6.33 -8.94 8.50
C LEU A 179 -6.49 -9.95 9.67
N SER A 180 -7.71 -10.39 9.95
CA SER A 180 -7.97 -11.33 11.06
C SER A 180 -7.29 -12.68 10.87
N TYR A 181 -7.29 -13.23 9.63
CA TYR A 181 -6.61 -14.50 9.35
C TYR A 181 -5.09 -14.40 9.45
N SER A 182 -4.51 -13.23 9.23
CA SER A 182 -3.09 -13.00 9.40
C SER A 182 -2.70 -12.63 10.84
N GLY A 183 -3.64 -12.59 11.79
CA GLY A 183 -3.35 -12.36 13.21
C GLY A 183 -3.48 -10.91 13.67
N PHE A 184 -3.92 -9.99 12.80
CA PHE A 184 -4.16 -8.61 13.20
C PHE A 184 -5.41 -8.48 14.09
N GLN A 185 -5.33 -7.58 15.07
CA GLN A 185 -6.41 -7.25 16.00
C GLN A 185 -6.68 -5.74 16.02
N ASN A 186 -7.70 -5.31 16.78
CA ASN A 186 -8.10 -3.91 16.90
C ASN A 186 -8.33 -3.26 15.53
N ILE A 187 -9.06 -3.96 14.65
CA ILE A 187 -9.26 -3.56 13.26
C ILE A 187 -10.28 -2.42 13.20
N GLU A 188 -9.83 -1.23 12.87
CA GLU A 188 -10.66 -0.05 12.63
C GLU A 188 -10.75 0.21 11.13
N TYR A 189 -11.95 0.09 10.57
CA TYR A 189 -12.21 0.35 9.15
C TYR A 189 -13.07 1.59 8.98
N GLN A 190 -12.56 2.57 8.22
CA GLN A 190 -13.23 3.83 7.92
C GLN A 190 -13.33 4.04 6.40
N LYS A 191 -14.50 4.50 5.93
CA LYS A 191 -14.60 5.11 4.60
C LYS A 191 -14.14 6.55 4.70
N VAL A 192 -13.20 6.94 3.87
CA VAL A 192 -12.66 8.31 3.87
C VAL A 192 -13.32 9.20 2.82
N ASN A 193 -13.87 8.58 1.77
CA ASN A 193 -14.69 9.26 0.75
C ASN A 193 -15.59 8.26 0.01
N ASN A 194 -16.23 8.69 -1.10
CA ASN A 194 -17.14 7.83 -1.90
C ASN A 194 -16.44 6.71 -2.70
N SER A 195 -15.11 6.68 -2.73
CA SER A 195 -14.33 5.72 -3.52
C SER A 195 -13.16 5.10 -2.78
N SER A 196 -12.99 5.38 -1.48
CA SER A 196 -11.82 4.96 -0.74
C SER A 196 -12.15 4.56 0.68
N TYR A 197 -11.33 3.65 1.21
CA TYR A 197 -11.31 3.30 2.63
C TYR A 197 -9.90 3.43 3.19
N LEU A 198 -9.84 3.54 4.50
CA LEU A 198 -8.66 3.40 5.31
C LEU A 198 -8.95 2.39 6.41
N VAL A 199 -8.03 1.49 6.66
CA VAL A 199 -8.10 0.57 7.80
C VAL A 199 -6.78 0.59 8.54
N ILE A 200 -6.87 0.62 9.86
CA ILE A 200 -5.75 0.45 10.76
C ILE A 200 -5.99 -0.80 11.61
N ALA A 201 -4.93 -1.53 11.87
CA ALA A 201 -4.97 -2.69 12.75
C ALA A 201 -3.62 -2.89 13.42
N LYS A 202 -3.57 -3.70 14.48
CA LYS A 202 -2.40 -3.92 15.31
C LYS A 202 -1.97 -5.38 15.28
N LYS A 203 -0.67 -5.65 15.19
CA LYS A 203 -0.10 -6.96 15.46
C LYS A 203 0.02 -7.17 16.98
N GLN A 204 -0.42 -8.32 17.45
CA GLN A 204 -0.21 -8.75 18.85
C GLN A 204 0.87 -9.81 18.97
#